data_086cc3eba626bbe5cc0fa7177dcee1d3
#
_entry.id   086cc3eba626bbe5cc0fa7177dcee1d3
#
_cell.length_a   1.000
_cell.length_b   1.000
_cell.length_c   1.000
_cell.angle_alpha   90.00
_cell.angle_beta   90.00
_cell.angle_gamma   90.00
#
_symmetry.space_group_name_H-M   'P 1'
#
loop_
_entity.id
_entity.type
_entity.pdbx_description
1 polymer ?
#
loop_
_entity_poly.entity_id
_entity_poly.type
_entity_poly.pdbx_seq_one_letter_code
_entity_poly.pdbx_strand_id
1 'polypeptide(L)'
;MQSTDEQASFIVTVRDSRLIDDIVFELEALGLNVERVMKRAGVLGVRGATSLLQQIAALPGVKHVRAEHEFQLPPLHDEIPQ
;
A
#
# COMPACT_ATOMS: atom_id res chain seq x y z
N MET A 1 5.69 -9.42 -22.49
CA MET A 1 5.36 -9.09 -22.09
C MET A 1 5.37 -8.49 -21.38
N GLN A 2 5.38 -8.27 -21.08
CA GLN A 2 5.35 -7.67 -20.47
C GLN A 2 4.94 -7.44 -19.65
N SER A 3 5.25 -7.84 -19.15
CA SER A 3 4.63 -7.58 -18.14
C SER A 3 4.43 -6.29 -17.81
N THR A 4 3.47 -5.97 -17.65
CA THR A 4 3.12 -4.69 -17.42
C THR A 4 2.71 -4.47 -16.03
N ASP A 5 2.88 -5.42 -15.18
CA ASP A 5 2.49 -5.23 -13.81
C ASP A 5 3.57 -4.49 -13.10
N GLU A 6 3.43 -3.21 -13.01
CA GLU A 6 4.34 -2.43 -12.21
C GLU A 6 4.14 -2.75 -10.76
N GLN A 7 5.24 -2.82 -10.06
CA GLN A 7 5.21 -3.00 -8.63
C GLN A 7 5.24 -1.64 -7.95
N ALA A 8 4.51 -1.54 -6.87
CA ALA A 8 4.48 -0.29 -6.11
C ALA A 8 4.31 -0.61 -4.65
N SER A 9 4.64 0.36 -3.83
CA SER A 9 4.38 0.25 -2.39
C SER A 9 3.09 0.97 -2.09
N PHE A 10 2.30 0.39 -1.20
CA PHE A 10 1.03 0.96 -0.79
C PHE A 10 0.98 1.08 0.71
N ILE A 11 0.31 2.11 1.18
CA ILE A 11 0.03 2.29 2.60
C ILE A 11 -1.44 1.97 2.80
N VAL A 12 -1.72 0.97 3.59
CA VAL A 12 -3.07 0.50 3.84
C VAL A 12 -3.44 0.87 5.27
N THR A 13 -4.52 1.60 5.44
CA THR A 13 -5.03 1.93 6.77
C THR A 13 -6.25 1.06 7.02
N VAL A 14 -6.25 0.37 8.15
CA VAL A 14 -7.36 -0.51 8.50
C VAL A 14 -8.34 0.23 9.39
N ARG A 15 -9.60 -0.22 9.38
CA ARG A 15 -10.63 0.42 10.18
C ARG A 15 -10.46 0.16 11.67
N ASP A 16 -9.94 -1.00 11.99
CA ASP A 16 -9.81 -1.42 13.37
C ASP A 16 -8.52 -2.20 13.47
N SER A 17 -7.63 -1.79 14.35
CA SER A 17 -6.34 -2.45 14.48
C SER A 17 -6.47 -3.92 14.83
N ARG A 18 -7.58 -4.33 15.41
CA ARG A 18 -7.80 -5.75 15.71
C ARG A 18 -7.97 -6.58 14.45
N LEU A 19 -8.25 -5.94 13.32
CA LEU A 19 -8.43 -6.64 12.06
C LEU A 19 -7.13 -6.80 11.30
N ILE A 20 -6.04 -6.27 11.83
CA ILE A 20 -4.78 -6.24 11.08
C ILE A 20 -4.35 -7.62 10.62
N ASP A 21 -4.41 -8.61 11.50
CA ASP A 21 -3.95 -9.93 11.12
C ASP A 21 -4.80 -10.51 10.00
N ASP A 22 -6.09 -10.28 10.06
CA ASP A 22 -6.99 -10.75 9.01
C ASP A 22 -6.69 -10.04 7.69
N ILE A 23 -6.45 -8.74 7.77
CA ILE A 23 -6.13 -7.96 6.57
C ILE A 23 -4.80 -8.41 5.98
N VAL A 24 -3.81 -8.67 6.81
CA VAL A 24 -2.53 -9.19 6.32
C VAL A 24 -2.76 -10.48 5.54
N PHE A 25 -3.55 -11.38 6.08
CA PHE A 25 -3.83 -12.64 5.41
C PHE A 25 -4.51 -12.40 4.07
N GLU A 26 -5.49 -11.49 4.03
CA GLU A 26 -6.19 -11.18 2.79
C GLU A 26 -5.25 -10.56 1.76
N LEU A 27 -4.38 -9.66 2.19
CA LEU A 27 -3.46 -9.01 1.28
C LEU A 27 -2.47 -10.02 0.69
N GLU A 28 -2.00 -10.93 1.52
CA GLU A 28 -1.10 -11.95 1.02
C GLU A 28 -1.81 -12.88 0.05
N ALA A 29 -3.08 -13.15 0.30
CA ALA A 29 -3.87 -13.99 -0.60
C ALA A 29 -4.05 -13.32 -1.96
N LEU A 30 -4.01 -12.00 -2.01
CA LEU A 30 -4.08 -11.26 -3.27
C LEU A 30 -2.74 -11.23 -4.00
N GLY A 31 -1.68 -11.70 -3.37
CA GLY A 31 -0.37 -11.69 -4.00
C GLY A 31 0.51 -10.54 -3.56
N LEU A 32 0.08 -9.78 -2.57
CA LEU A 32 0.87 -8.67 -2.07
C LEU A 32 1.88 -9.15 -1.04
N ASN A 33 2.96 -8.41 -0.95
CA ASN A 33 4.01 -8.70 0.02
C ASN A 33 3.89 -7.68 1.15
N VAL A 34 3.55 -8.15 2.33
CA VAL A 34 3.38 -7.25 3.47
C VAL A 34 4.75 -7.02 4.08
N GLU A 35 5.24 -5.79 3.98
CA GLU A 35 6.59 -5.45 4.39
C GLU A 35 6.65 -4.81 5.76
N ARG A 36 5.56 -4.23 6.20
CA ARG A 36 5.58 -3.50 7.46
C ARG A 36 4.21 -3.57 8.09
N VAL A 37 4.19 -3.81 9.38
CA VAL A 37 2.93 -3.88 10.13
C VAL A 37 3.08 -2.96 11.34
N MET A 38 2.23 -1.94 11.38
CA MET A 38 2.22 -1.00 12.50
C MET A 38 0.88 -1.14 13.21
N LYS A 39 0.80 -2.07 14.13
CA LYS A 39 -0.48 -2.44 14.74
C LYS A 39 -1.11 -1.29 15.49
N ARG A 40 -0.33 -0.52 16.21
CA ARG A 40 -0.92 0.55 16.99
C ARG A 40 -1.53 1.62 16.11
N ALA A 41 -0.91 1.87 14.97
CA ALA A 41 -1.42 2.88 14.07
C ALA A 41 -2.51 2.33 13.16
N GLY A 42 -2.66 1.01 13.09
CA GLY A 42 -3.60 0.42 12.16
C GLY A 42 -3.18 0.63 10.73
N VAL A 43 -1.87 0.52 10.46
CA VAL A 43 -1.33 0.82 9.15
C VAL A 43 -0.42 -0.32 8.72
N LEU A 44 -0.48 -0.63 7.44
CA LEU A 44 0.35 -1.66 6.83
C LEU A 44 1.08 -1.08 5.64
N GLY A 45 2.32 -1.48 5.48
CA GLY A 45 3.07 -1.17 4.26
C GLY A 45 3.16 -2.44 3.45
N VAL A 46 2.68 -2.40 2.20
CA VAL A 46 2.68 -3.58 1.35
C VAL A 46 3.23 -3.23 -0.01
N ARG A 47 3.67 -4.25 -0.73
CA ARG A 47 4.21 -4.05 -2.05
C ARG A 47 3.60 -5.08 -2.98
N GLY A 48 3.29 -4.66 -4.17
CA GLY A 48 2.72 -5.57 -5.16
C GLY A 48 2.32 -4.83 -6.42
N ALA A 49 1.59 -5.53 -7.27
CA ALA A 49 1.19 -4.98 -8.55
C ALA A 49 0.24 -3.81 -8.36
N THR A 50 0.46 -2.75 -9.13
CA THR A 50 -0.39 -1.57 -9.03
C THR A 50 -1.84 -1.89 -9.38
N SER A 51 -2.04 -2.91 -10.19
CA SER A 51 -3.40 -3.30 -10.58
C SER A 51 -4.21 -3.83 -9.39
N LEU A 52 -3.56 -4.14 -8.28
CA LEU A 52 -4.27 -4.65 -7.12
C LEU A 52 -4.84 -3.55 -6.23
N LEU A 53 -4.56 -2.29 -6.54
CA LEU A 53 -4.99 -1.18 -5.69
C LEU A 53 -6.49 -1.21 -5.43
N GLN A 54 -7.27 -1.41 -6.45
CA GLN A 54 -8.71 -1.40 -6.30
C GLN A 54 -9.21 -2.57 -5.47
N GLN A 55 -8.55 -3.71 -5.61
CA GLN A 55 -8.92 -4.87 -4.82
C GLN A 55 -8.61 -4.65 -3.36
N ILE A 56 -7.49 -4.01 -3.08
CA ILE A 56 -7.15 -3.69 -1.70
C ILE A 56 -8.20 -2.76 -1.12
N ALA A 57 -8.55 -1.72 -1.87
CA ALA A 57 -9.50 -0.73 -1.39
C ALA A 57 -10.88 -1.33 -1.16
N ALA A 58 -11.20 -2.41 -1.84
CA ALA A 58 -12.50 -3.04 -1.70
C ALA A 58 -12.58 -4.02 -0.54
N LEU A 59 -11.47 -4.32 0.12
CA LEU A 59 -11.52 -5.27 1.23
C LEU A 59 -12.28 -4.68 2.41
N PRO A 60 -13.19 -5.47 2.99
CA PRO A 60 -13.86 -5.00 4.20
C PRO A 60 -12.80 -4.85 5.28
N GLY A 61 -12.85 -3.85 6.05
CA GLY A 61 -11.86 -3.62 7.08
C GLY A 61 -10.75 -2.68 6.66
N VAL A 62 -10.63 -2.40 5.37
CA VAL A 62 -9.67 -1.41 4.90
C VAL A 62 -10.36 -0.06 4.88
N LYS A 63 -9.79 0.91 5.60
CA LYS A 63 -10.34 2.25 5.65
C LYS A 63 -9.97 3.00 4.39
N HIS A 64 -8.70 2.97 4.02
CA HIS A 64 -8.28 3.51 2.74
C HIS A 64 -6.89 2.97 2.42
N VAL A 65 -6.50 3.14 1.17
CA VAL A 65 -5.19 2.72 0.70
C VAL A 65 -4.69 3.80 -0.23
N ARG A 66 -3.38 4.01 -0.21
CA ARG A 66 -2.78 4.96 -1.14
C ARG A 66 -1.44 4.41 -1.57
N ALA A 67 -1.01 4.81 -2.74
CA ALA A 67 0.30 4.44 -3.23
C ALA A 67 1.35 5.30 -2.55
N GLU A 68 2.44 4.67 -2.18
CA GLU A 68 3.55 5.38 -1.62
C GLU A 68 4.55 5.60 -2.73
N HIS A 69 4.85 6.86 -3.02
CA HIS A 69 5.81 7.16 -4.07
C HIS A 69 7.15 7.33 -3.43
N GLU A 70 8.02 6.41 -3.69
CA GLU A 70 9.26 6.50 -3.08
C GLU A 70 10.21 7.33 -3.79
N PHE A 71 10.01 7.56 -5.03
CA PHE A 71 10.88 8.39 -5.72
C PHE A 71 10.25 9.57 -5.98
N GLN A 72 10.47 10.35 -5.70
CA GLN A 72 9.81 11.36 -6.05
C GLN A 72 10.47 12.37 -6.41
N LEU A 73 10.52 12.61 -6.68
CA LEU A 73 10.95 13.39 -7.04
C LEU A 73 11.27 14.41 -6.84
N PRO A 74 11.58 14.75 -6.91
CA PRO A 74 11.87 15.69 -6.77
C PRO A 74 11.95 16.71 -6.91
N PRO A 75 12.16 16.99 -6.75
CA PRO A 75 12.12 17.87 -6.83
C PRO A 75 12.19 18.83 -7.01
N LEU A 76 12.19 18.91 -6.80
CA LEU A 76 12.26 19.64 -6.98
C LEU A 76 12.28 20.53 -7.03
N HIS A 77 12.26 20.45 -6.82
CA HIS A 77 12.33 21.11 -6.86
C HIS A 77 12.49 21.90 -6.85
N ASP A 78 12.57 21.66 -6.58
CA ASP A 78 12.83 22.18 -6.56
C ASP A 78 12.85 23.15 -6.69
N GLU A 79 12.87 23.11 -6.58
CA GLU A 79 12.99 23.79 -6.68
C GLU A 79 12.97 24.80 -6.54
N ILE A 80 13.10 25.00 -6.19
CA ILE A 80 13.19 25.81 -5.96
C ILE A 80 13.47 26.71 -5.93
N PRO A 81 13.49 27.02 -5.95
CA PRO A 81 13.79 27.83 -5.90
C PRO A 81 14.18 28.55 -5.84
N GLN A 82 14.27 28.64 -5.61
CA GLN A 82 14.65 29.16 -5.56
C GLN A 82 14.95 29.73 -5.70
#